data_a20cfd167b5a380430451d4e68be4293
#
_entry.id   a20cfd167b5a380430451d4e68be4293
#
_cell.length_a   1.000
_cell.length_b   1.000
_cell.length_c   1.000
_cell.angle_alpha   90.00
_cell.angle_beta   90.00
_cell.angle_gamma   90.00
#
_symmetry.space_group_name_H-M   'P 1'
#
loop_
_entity.id
_entity.type
_entity.pdbx_description
1 polymer ?
#
loop_
_entity_poly.entity_id
_entity_poly.type
_entity_poly.pdbx_seq_one_letter_code
_entity_poly.pdbx_strand_id
1 'polypeptide(L)' 'MAKVAAYHTILKATPLERDVYHDHNDCPDGLRIKPEHKASGMDGRPRCDACIDKG' A
#
# COMPACT_ATOMS: atom_id res chain seq x y z
N MET A 1 0.03 1.11 17.04
CA MET A 1 0.87 1.24 15.85
C MET A 1 0.47 0.17 14.87
N ALA A 2 0.31 0.55 13.64
CA ALA A 2 -0.26 -0.34 12.65
C ALA A 2 0.73 -0.73 11.56
N LYS A 3 2.03 -0.63 11.87
CA LYS A 3 3.06 -0.98 10.90
C LYS A 3 3.07 -2.49 10.66
N VAL A 4 3.09 -2.88 9.39
CA VAL A 4 3.04 -4.28 8.97
C VAL A 4 4.06 -4.50 7.86
N ALA A 5 4.25 -5.74 7.46
CA ALA A 5 5.09 -6.06 6.31
C ALA A 5 4.55 -5.34 5.07
N ALA A 6 5.46 -4.94 4.18
CA ALA A 6 5.08 -4.19 2.98
C ALA A 6 4.11 -5.00 2.12
N TYR A 7 3.15 -4.29 1.53
CA TYR A 7 2.18 -4.88 0.61
C TYR A 7 1.81 -3.85 -0.45
N HIS A 8 1.24 -4.31 -1.55
CA HIS A 8 0.88 -3.44 -2.66
C HIS A 8 -0.29 -4.06 -3.43
N THR A 9 -0.91 -3.26 -4.31
CA THR A 9 -1.92 -3.80 -5.21
C THR A 9 -1.24 -4.48 -6.40
N ILE A 10 -1.85 -5.54 -6.92
CA ILE A 10 -1.37 -6.19 -8.14
C ILE A 10 -1.70 -5.36 -9.39
N LEU A 11 -2.59 -4.37 -9.24
CA LEU A 11 -2.96 -3.49 -10.34
C LEU A 11 -1.93 -2.38 -10.50
N LYS A 12 -1.86 -1.82 -11.71
CA LYS A 12 -1.10 -0.61 -11.94
C LYS A 12 -1.90 0.58 -11.42
N ALA A 13 -1.27 1.76 -11.36
CA ALA A 13 -1.91 2.94 -10.79
C ALA A 13 -3.34 3.12 -11.28
N THR A 14 -4.29 3.16 -10.34
CA THR A 14 -5.69 3.41 -10.59
C THR A 14 -6.14 4.56 -9.68
N PRO A 15 -7.34 5.14 -9.90
CA PRO A 15 -7.82 6.19 -9.01
C PRO A 15 -7.93 5.77 -7.54
N LEU A 16 -8.18 4.48 -7.27
CA LEU A 16 -8.34 3.99 -5.91
C LEU A 16 -7.12 3.27 -5.37
N GLU A 17 -6.36 2.59 -6.23
CA GLU A 17 -5.24 1.73 -5.82
C GLU A 17 -3.97 2.22 -6.50
N ARG A 18 -3.18 2.96 -5.75
CA ARG A 18 -2.00 3.65 -6.28
C ARG A 18 -0.84 2.69 -6.49
N ASP A 19 0.05 3.07 -7.40
CA ASP A 19 1.23 2.30 -7.77
C ASP A 19 2.36 2.53 -6.77
N VAL A 20 2.07 2.28 -5.49
CA VAL A 20 3.02 2.42 -4.38
C VAL A 20 2.83 1.25 -3.43
N TYR A 21 3.84 0.99 -2.60
CA TYR A 21 3.69 -0.02 -1.55
C TYR A 21 3.31 0.65 -0.24
N HIS A 22 2.68 -0.13 0.63
CA HIS A 22 2.23 0.33 1.94
C HIS A 22 2.86 -0.55 3.02
N ASP A 23 3.11 0.01 4.19
CA ASP A 23 3.62 -0.75 5.33
C ASP A 23 2.89 -0.39 6.62
N HIS A 24 1.67 0.12 6.48
CA HIS A 24 0.78 0.37 7.62
C HIS A 24 -0.61 -0.14 7.28
N ASN A 25 -1.22 -0.89 8.20
CA ASN A 25 -2.55 -1.44 7.95
C ASN A 25 -3.68 -0.43 8.19
N ASP A 26 -3.36 0.75 8.70
CA ASP A 26 -4.31 1.84 8.87
C ASP A 26 -4.09 2.97 7.86
N CYS A 27 -3.28 2.74 6.84
CA CYS A 27 -3.04 3.71 5.78
C CYS A 27 -4.32 3.87 4.95
N PRO A 28 -4.86 5.09 4.80
CA PRO A 28 -6.09 5.29 4.04
C PRO A 28 -5.99 4.78 2.60
N ASP A 29 -4.86 5.02 1.94
CA ASP A 29 -4.66 4.53 0.57
C ASP A 29 -4.53 3.01 0.54
N GLY A 30 -3.85 2.42 1.54
CA GLY A 30 -3.72 0.97 1.63
C GLY A 30 -5.04 0.29 1.87
N LEU A 31 -5.94 0.92 2.63
CA LEU A 31 -7.25 0.35 2.91
C LEU A 31 -8.16 0.30 1.68
N ARG A 32 -7.83 1.06 0.64
CA ARG A 32 -8.59 1.05 -0.61
C ARG A 32 -8.29 -0.15 -1.49
N ILE A 33 -7.20 -0.86 -1.21
CA ILE A 33 -6.84 -2.04 -1.98
C ILE A 33 -7.79 -3.17 -1.61
N LYS A 34 -8.46 -3.75 -2.61
CA LYS A 34 -9.33 -4.89 -2.38
C LYS A 34 -8.48 -6.09 -1.96
N PRO A 35 -8.98 -6.94 -1.04
CA PRO A 35 -8.20 -8.10 -0.59
C PRO A 35 -7.72 -8.99 -1.73
N GLU A 36 -8.51 -9.12 -2.79
CA GLU A 36 -8.17 -9.94 -3.95
C GLU A 36 -7.03 -9.35 -4.79
N HIS A 37 -6.74 -8.05 -4.62
CA HIS A 37 -5.66 -7.38 -5.34
C HIS A 37 -4.41 -7.22 -4.50
N LYS A 38 -4.47 -7.56 -3.24
CA LYS A 38 -3.38 -7.33 -2.29
C LYS A 38 -2.29 -8.38 -2.46
N ALA A 39 -1.05 -7.94 -2.54
CA ALA A 39 0.10 -8.83 -2.65
C ALA A 39 1.20 -8.38 -1.71
N SER A 40 2.00 -9.32 -1.24
CA SER A 40 3.11 -9.02 -0.34
C SER A 40 4.29 -8.41 -1.09
N GLY A 41 5.06 -7.57 -0.39
CA GLY A 41 6.30 -7.02 -0.91
C GLY A 41 6.15 -5.61 -1.46
N MET A 42 7.26 -5.06 -1.93
CA MET A 42 7.34 -3.68 -2.40
C MET A 42 7.19 -3.56 -3.92
N ASP A 43 7.47 -4.63 -4.64
CA ASP A 43 7.37 -4.69 -6.10
C ASP A 43 8.16 -3.57 -6.80
N GLY A 44 9.28 -3.14 -6.19
CA GLY A 44 10.11 -2.07 -6.75
C GLY A 44 9.42 -0.71 -6.79
N ARG A 45 8.32 -0.52 -6.07
CA ARG A 45 7.54 0.71 -6.08
C ARG A 45 8.01 1.68 -5.00
N PRO A 46 7.74 2.99 -5.15
CA PRO A 46 8.02 3.94 -4.09
C PRO A 46 7.06 3.72 -2.92
N ARG A 47 7.47 4.18 -1.73
CA ARG A 47 6.65 4.08 -0.53
C ARG A 47 5.48 5.08 -0.61
N CYS A 48 4.33 4.65 -0.13
CA CYS A 48 3.14 5.51 -0.07
C CYS A 48 3.41 6.72 0.85
N ASP A 49 3.02 7.91 0.40
CA ASP A 49 3.22 9.15 1.17
C ASP A 49 2.56 9.08 2.54
N ALA A 50 1.36 8.54 2.63
CA ALA A 50 0.66 8.40 3.90
C ALA A 50 1.41 7.46 4.85
N CYS A 51 2.00 6.39 4.32
CA CYS A 51 2.81 5.48 5.13
C CYS A 51 4.09 6.16 5.60
N ILE A 52 4.70 7.01 4.78
CA ILE A 52 5.86 7.79 5.17
C ILE A 52 5.51 8.71 6.33
N ASP A 53 4.37 9.38 6.27
CA ASP A 53 3.91 10.26 7.34
C ASP A 53 3.67 9.52 8.64
N LYS A 54 3.21 8.29 8.56
CA LYS A 54 2.96 7.48 9.77
C LYS A 54 4.25 6.93 10.37
N GLY A 55 5.30 6.89 9.62
CA GLY A 55 6.58 6.34 10.06
C GLY A 55 6.83 4.96 9.58
#